data_6cebd0772ad8a45ed3096f6a9f2d0b57
#
_entry.id   6cebd0772ad8a45ed3096f6a9f2d0b57
#
_cell.length_a   1.000
_cell.length_b   1.000
_cell.length_c   1.000
_cell.angle_alpha   90.00
_cell.angle_beta   90.00
_cell.angle_gamma   90.00
#
_symmetry.space_group_name_H-M   'P 1'
#
loop_
_entity.id
_entity.type
_entity.pdbx_description
1 polymer ?
#
loop_
_entity_poly.entity_id
_entity_poly.type
_entity_poly.pdbx_seq_one_letter_code
_entity_poly.pdbx_strand_id
1 'polypeptide(L)'
;MSKIKISMIFILFFLVPFTSSALNFINGLEDIPFYKEMEYVEDSLILFDKIDGRYVSVEINGNYEEKEVIGFYKMILPNLGWREAKPLIFKRNNETLEIICKREKEKIFVKFNIYPLEINQ
;
A
#
# COMPACT_ATOMS: atom_id res chain seq x y z
N MET A 1 51.34 -18.87 26.69
CA MET A 1 50.91 -18.79 26.20
C MET A 1 49.77 -18.69 25.86
N SER A 2 49.03 -18.56 25.65
CA SER A 2 48.04 -18.59 25.26
C SER A 2 47.35 -17.85 24.86
N LYS A 3 46.77 -17.43 24.55
CA LYS A 3 46.29 -16.76 24.14
C LYS A 3 45.31 -16.88 23.46
N ILE A 4 44.47 -16.89 23.18
CA ILE A 4 43.64 -17.17 22.50
C ILE A 4 42.47 -16.83 22.82
N LYS A 5 41.75 -16.53 22.99
CA LYS A 5 40.66 -16.18 23.29
C LYS A 5 40.06 -15.20 22.63
N ILE A 6 39.99 -14.78 21.70
CA ILE A 6 39.51 -13.79 21.03
C ILE A 6 38.36 -14.07 20.24
N SER A 7 38.11 -15.14 19.80
CA SER A 7 37.11 -15.39 18.87
C SER A 7 35.71 -15.33 19.38
N MET A 8 35.53 -15.21 20.65
CA MET A 8 34.26 -15.22 21.13
C MET A 8 33.44 -14.04 20.82
N ILE A 9 34.03 -12.98 20.51
CA ILE A 9 33.32 -11.76 20.38
C ILE A 9 32.49 -11.66 19.18
N PHE A 10 32.85 -12.33 18.15
CA PHE A 10 32.15 -12.18 16.97
C PHE A 10 30.79 -12.66 16.97
N ILE A 11 30.43 -13.57 17.76
CA ILE A 11 29.17 -14.15 17.71
C ILE A 11 28.08 -13.22 18.03
N LEU A 12 28.34 -12.28 18.86
CA LEU A 12 27.32 -11.37 19.26
C LEU A 12 26.77 -10.57 18.13
N PHE A 13 27.55 -10.42 17.12
CA PHE A 13 27.11 -9.63 16.08
C PHE A 13 25.91 -10.19 15.42
N PHE A 14 25.75 -11.44 15.36
CA PHE A 14 24.66 -12.01 14.67
C PHE A 14 23.40 -12.06 15.44
N LEU A 15 23.45 -11.66 16.65
CA LEU A 15 22.25 -11.68 17.43
C LEU A 15 21.44 -10.42 17.29
N VAL A 16 21.86 -9.51 16.47
CA VAL A 16 21.10 -8.31 16.25
C VAL A 16 19.84 -8.71 15.53
N PRO A 17 18.70 -8.45 16.08
CA PRO A 17 17.47 -8.84 15.44
C PRO A 17 17.26 -8.03 14.20
N PHE A 18 16.87 -8.70 13.19
CA PHE A 18 16.63 -8.04 11.96
C PHE A 18 15.18 -7.75 11.90
N THR A 19 14.77 -6.59 12.24
CA THR A 19 13.37 -6.25 12.22
C THR A 19 13.02 -5.78 10.85
N SER A 20 12.28 -6.57 10.14
CA SER A 20 11.78 -6.10 8.88
C SER A 20 10.36 -5.70 9.14
N SER A 21 9.99 -4.53 8.77
CA SER A 21 8.64 -4.09 8.99
C SER A 21 7.81 -4.63 7.86
N ALA A 22 6.85 -5.42 8.20
CA ALA A 22 5.93 -5.95 7.21
C ALA A 22 4.97 -4.87 6.79
N LEU A 23 4.57 -4.86 5.54
CA LEU A 23 3.56 -3.94 5.08
C LEU A 23 2.22 -4.41 5.56
N ASN A 24 1.38 -3.48 5.98
CA ASN A 24 0.00 -3.77 6.31
C ASN A 24 -0.84 -3.48 5.10
N PHE A 25 -1.70 -4.40 4.75
CA PHE A 25 -2.52 -4.24 3.56
C PHE A 25 -3.94 -3.85 3.91
N ILE A 26 -4.57 -3.15 3.02
CA ILE A 26 -5.90 -2.58 3.25
C ILE A 26 -6.93 -3.69 3.14
N ASN A 27 -7.80 -3.79 4.15
CA ASN A 27 -8.81 -4.81 4.16
C ASN A 27 -9.75 -4.61 2.98
N GLY A 28 -10.02 -5.65 2.24
CA GLY A 28 -10.78 -5.54 1.01
C GLY A 28 -9.88 -5.31 -0.19
N LEU A 29 -8.65 -4.85 0.02
CA LEU A 29 -7.68 -4.65 -1.02
C LEU A 29 -6.39 -5.24 -0.54
N GLU A 30 -6.35 -6.55 -0.41
CA GLU A 30 -5.23 -7.21 0.25
C GLU A 30 -3.91 -7.05 -0.47
N ASP A 31 -3.93 -6.55 -1.67
CA ASP A 31 -2.70 -6.30 -2.39
C ASP A 31 -2.35 -4.82 -2.46
N ILE A 32 -3.00 -3.96 -1.68
CA ILE A 32 -2.65 -2.55 -1.63
C ILE A 32 -2.32 -2.19 -0.19
N PRO A 33 -1.11 -1.74 0.07
CA PRO A 33 -0.70 -1.50 1.45
C PRO A 33 -1.12 -0.12 1.94
N PHE A 34 -1.19 0.02 3.26
CA PHE A 34 -1.34 1.32 3.87
C PHE A 34 -0.03 2.08 3.74
N TYR A 35 -0.12 3.38 3.63
CA TYR A 35 1.06 4.21 3.77
C TYR A 35 1.24 4.48 5.25
N LYS A 36 2.34 4.00 5.79
CA LYS A 36 2.69 4.22 7.21
C LYS A 36 1.53 3.84 8.11
N GLU A 37 1.12 4.76 8.96
CA GLU A 37 0.10 4.44 9.94
C GLU A 37 -1.23 5.08 9.61
N MET A 38 -1.55 5.19 8.36
CA MET A 38 -2.86 5.67 7.99
C MET A 38 -3.92 4.68 8.46
N GLU A 39 -5.12 5.17 8.63
CA GLU A 39 -6.20 4.37 9.18
C GLU A 39 -7.42 4.39 8.29
N TYR A 40 -8.27 3.39 8.45
CA TYR A 40 -9.50 3.37 7.69
C TYR A 40 -10.41 4.52 8.08
N VAL A 41 -11.13 5.03 7.12
CA VAL A 41 -12.26 5.86 7.40
C VAL A 41 -13.41 4.91 7.69
N GLU A 42 -14.04 5.08 8.85
CA GLU A 42 -15.04 4.16 9.29
C GLU A 42 -16.18 4.04 8.30
N ASP A 43 -16.61 2.85 8.06
CA ASP A 43 -17.74 2.56 7.15
C ASP A 43 -17.49 2.95 5.70
N SER A 44 -16.25 3.11 5.31
CA SER A 44 -15.98 3.51 3.94
C SER A 44 -15.86 2.33 2.97
N LEU A 45 -15.72 1.12 3.47
CA LEU A 45 -15.49 -0.01 2.58
C LEU A 45 -16.80 -0.45 1.92
N ILE A 46 -16.80 -0.45 0.61
CA ILE A 46 -17.91 -0.96 -0.18
C ILE A 46 -17.31 -2.00 -1.10
N LEU A 47 -17.87 -3.19 -1.07
CA LEU A 47 -17.35 -4.28 -1.83
C LEU A 47 -18.49 -5.11 -2.39
N PHE A 48 -18.52 -5.32 -3.68
CA PHE A 48 -19.49 -6.24 -4.26
C PHE A 48 -18.93 -6.82 -5.55
N ASP A 49 -19.39 -8.01 -5.87
CA ASP A 49 -18.95 -8.72 -7.04
C ASP A 49 -20.04 -8.74 -8.08
N LYS A 50 -19.65 -8.62 -9.32
CA LYS A 50 -20.55 -8.75 -10.44
C LYS A 50 -19.94 -9.74 -11.40
N ILE A 51 -20.69 -10.09 -12.43
CA ILE A 51 -20.19 -11.04 -13.40
C ILE A 51 -18.92 -10.56 -14.06
N ASP A 52 -18.81 -9.28 -14.31
CA ASP A 52 -17.65 -8.71 -14.98
C ASP A 52 -16.46 -8.47 -14.03
N GLY A 53 -16.63 -8.65 -12.74
CA GLY A 53 -15.51 -8.49 -11.81
C GLY A 53 -15.95 -7.85 -10.52
N ARG A 54 -14.99 -7.45 -9.72
CA ARG A 54 -15.28 -6.90 -8.40
C ARG A 54 -15.26 -5.39 -8.45
N TYR A 55 -16.05 -4.80 -7.57
CA TYR A 55 -16.05 -3.36 -7.37
C TYR A 55 -15.70 -3.12 -5.91
N VAL A 56 -14.67 -2.34 -5.67
CA VAL A 56 -14.22 -2.06 -4.31
C VAL A 56 -13.99 -0.57 -4.17
N SER A 57 -14.44 -0.01 -3.08
CA SER A 57 -14.15 1.37 -2.75
C SER A 57 -13.83 1.42 -1.27
N VAL A 58 -12.74 2.05 -0.89
CA VAL A 58 -12.39 2.16 0.51
C VAL A 58 -11.56 3.43 0.68
N GLU A 59 -11.64 4.02 1.85
CA GLU A 59 -10.95 5.27 2.10
C GLU A 59 -10.09 5.15 3.34
N ILE A 60 -8.90 5.73 3.30
CA ILE A 60 -8.03 5.78 4.46
C ILE A 60 -7.63 7.22 4.68
N ASN A 61 -7.16 7.54 5.87
CA ASN A 61 -6.72 8.89 6.13
C ASN A 61 -5.54 8.91 7.09
N GLY A 62 -4.89 10.05 7.17
CA GLY A 62 -3.80 10.23 8.10
C GLY A 62 -3.26 11.64 7.99
N ASN A 63 -2.38 11.97 8.91
CA ASN A 63 -1.79 13.31 8.93
C ASN A 63 -0.46 13.26 8.22
N TYR A 64 -0.50 13.31 6.90
CA TYR A 64 0.68 13.24 6.06
C TYR A 64 0.54 14.23 4.90
N GLU A 65 1.65 14.49 4.24
CA GLU A 65 1.61 15.37 3.09
C GLU A 65 1.14 14.61 1.87
N GLU A 66 0.34 15.25 1.07
CA GLU A 66 -0.19 14.60 -0.12
C GLU A 66 0.92 14.08 -1.02
N LYS A 67 1.99 14.86 -1.20
CA LYS A 67 3.08 14.44 -2.02
C LYS A 67 3.71 13.16 -1.54
N GLU A 68 3.83 12.98 -0.24
CA GLU A 68 4.43 11.78 0.30
C GLU A 68 3.57 10.57 0.03
N VAL A 69 2.28 10.72 0.20
CA VAL A 69 1.37 9.61 0.03
C VAL A 69 1.32 9.21 -1.44
N ILE A 70 1.16 10.18 -2.32
CA ILE A 70 1.12 9.91 -3.74
C ILE A 70 2.43 9.29 -4.21
N GLY A 71 3.55 9.81 -3.72
CA GLY A 71 4.85 9.26 -4.10
C GLY A 71 5.00 7.81 -3.70
N PHE A 72 4.49 7.47 -2.52
CA PHE A 72 4.56 6.09 -2.06
C PHE A 72 3.79 5.17 -3.01
N TYR A 73 2.57 5.54 -3.36
CA TYR A 73 1.76 4.66 -4.21
C TYR A 73 2.29 4.59 -5.64
N LYS A 74 2.83 5.68 -6.14
CA LYS A 74 3.44 5.64 -7.47
C LYS A 74 4.68 4.73 -7.49
N MET A 75 5.33 4.59 -6.35
CA MET A 75 6.50 3.75 -6.28
C MET A 75 6.14 2.29 -6.03
N ILE A 76 5.19 2.04 -5.11
CA ILE A 76 4.94 0.68 -4.69
C ILE A 76 4.01 -0.08 -5.64
N LEU A 77 3.05 0.58 -6.24
CA LEU A 77 2.06 -0.12 -7.04
C LEU A 77 2.64 -0.82 -8.26
N PRO A 78 3.61 -0.24 -8.96
CA PRO A 78 4.21 -1.01 -10.05
C PRO A 78 4.87 -2.29 -9.59
N ASN A 79 5.45 -2.29 -8.39
CA ASN A 79 6.06 -3.50 -7.86
C ASN A 79 5.01 -4.55 -7.52
N LEU A 80 3.77 -4.16 -7.43
CA LEU A 80 2.68 -5.07 -7.13
C LEU A 80 1.87 -5.42 -8.39
N GLY A 81 2.40 -5.06 -9.54
CA GLY A 81 1.78 -5.45 -10.81
C GLY A 81 0.87 -4.43 -11.43
N TRP A 82 0.73 -3.26 -10.82
CA TRP A 82 -0.13 -2.23 -11.37
C TRP A 82 0.68 -1.32 -12.29
N ARG A 83 0.10 -0.94 -13.41
CA ARG A 83 0.78 -0.06 -14.34
C ARG A 83 0.02 1.24 -14.42
N GLU A 84 0.69 2.35 -14.21
CA GLU A 84 0.03 3.64 -14.22
C GLU A 84 -0.27 4.04 -15.68
N ALA A 85 -1.53 4.18 -15.99
CA ALA A 85 -1.94 4.53 -17.34
C ALA A 85 -2.15 6.03 -17.48
N LYS A 86 -2.71 6.66 -16.46
CA LYS A 86 -2.89 8.09 -16.37
C LYS A 86 -2.56 8.46 -14.95
N PRO A 87 -2.34 9.71 -14.61
CA PRO A 87 -2.00 10.05 -13.24
C PRO A 87 -3.00 9.46 -12.27
N LEU A 88 -2.50 8.65 -11.36
CA LEU A 88 -3.26 8.00 -10.30
C LEU A 88 -4.34 7.05 -10.79
N ILE A 89 -4.23 6.59 -12.02
CA ILE A 89 -5.11 5.56 -12.56
C ILE A 89 -4.22 4.43 -13.03
N PHE A 90 -4.37 3.28 -12.39
CA PHE A 90 -3.52 2.14 -12.62
C PHE A 90 -4.33 0.97 -13.17
N LYS A 91 -3.69 0.14 -13.94
CA LYS A 91 -4.35 -1.02 -14.54
C LYS A 91 -3.55 -2.27 -14.27
N ARG A 92 -4.25 -3.35 -14.03
CA ARG A 92 -3.62 -4.64 -13.83
C ARG A 92 -4.63 -5.71 -14.21
N ASN A 93 -4.22 -6.60 -15.08
CA ASN A 93 -5.11 -7.66 -15.57
C ASN A 93 -6.39 -7.01 -16.07
N ASN A 94 -7.51 -7.33 -15.52
CA ASN A 94 -8.76 -6.79 -15.97
C ASN A 94 -9.33 -5.78 -15.02
N GLU A 95 -8.48 -5.12 -14.26
CA GLU A 95 -8.95 -4.18 -13.26
C GLU A 95 -8.33 -2.81 -13.41
N THR A 96 -9.08 -1.81 -13.02
CA THR A 96 -8.60 -0.44 -12.93
C THR A 96 -8.62 -0.03 -11.47
N LEU A 97 -7.56 0.59 -11.01
CA LEU A 97 -7.47 1.16 -9.68
C LEU A 97 -7.35 2.66 -9.82
N GLU A 98 -8.25 3.37 -9.19
CA GLU A 98 -8.22 4.82 -9.22
C GLU A 98 -7.94 5.32 -7.81
N ILE A 99 -7.03 6.26 -7.66
CA ILE A 99 -6.69 6.82 -6.37
C ILE A 99 -7.08 8.28 -6.37
N ILE A 100 -7.88 8.67 -5.39
CA ILE A 100 -8.34 10.04 -5.27
C ILE A 100 -7.91 10.58 -3.91
N CYS A 101 -7.17 11.67 -3.91
CA CYS A 101 -6.69 12.28 -2.69
C CYS A 101 -7.42 13.58 -2.42
N LYS A 102 -7.72 13.82 -1.15
CA LYS A 102 -8.40 15.02 -0.78
C LYS A 102 -7.91 15.45 0.59
N ARG A 103 -7.52 16.70 0.70
CA ARG A 103 -7.04 17.21 1.99
C ARG A 103 -8.18 17.91 2.72
N GLU A 104 -8.33 17.58 3.99
CA GLU A 104 -9.26 18.27 4.84
C GLU A 104 -8.54 18.64 6.11
N LYS A 105 -8.26 19.90 6.28
CA LYS A 105 -7.52 20.42 7.43
C LYS A 105 -6.14 19.73 7.48
N GLU A 106 -5.86 19.02 8.55
CA GLU A 106 -4.55 18.42 8.69
C GLU A 106 -4.49 17.02 8.16
N LYS A 107 -5.57 16.48 7.66
CA LYS A 107 -5.56 15.10 7.22
C LYS A 107 -5.69 15.00 5.72
N ILE A 108 -5.05 13.98 5.18
CA ILE A 108 -5.20 13.65 3.79
C ILE A 108 -6.09 12.41 3.74
N PHE A 109 -7.12 12.46 2.91
CA PHE A 109 -7.99 11.33 2.72
C PHE A 109 -7.68 10.73 1.36
N VAL A 110 -7.52 9.42 1.31
CA VAL A 110 -7.18 8.73 0.07
C VAL A 110 -8.23 7.67 -0.19
N LYS A 111 -8.90 7.78 -1.31
CA LYS A 111 -9.91 6.82 -1.68
C LYS A 111 -9.36 5.94 -2.79
N PHE A 112 -9.53 4.64 -2.62
CA PHE A 112 -9.14 3.68 -3.64
C PHE A 112 -10.40 3.08 -4.22
N ASN A 113 -10.51 3.13 -5.53
CA ASN A 113 -11.64 2.51 -6.23
C ASN A 113 -11.10 1.49 -7.19
N ILE A 114 -11.60 0.27 -7.11
CA ILE A 114 -11.25 -0.76 -8.08
C ILE A 114 -12.51 -1.17 -8.81
N TYR A 115 -12.42 -1.28 -10.12
CA TYR A 115 -13.54 -1.71 -10.93
C TYR A 115 -13.00 -2.45 -12.16
N PRO A 116 -13.82 -3.27 -12.79
CA PRO A 116 -13.37 -4.02 -13.95
C PRO A 116 -13.01 -3.10 -15.09
N LEU A 117 -12.03 -3.53 -15.89
CA LEU A 117 -11.67 -2.78 -17.03
C LEU A 117 -12.84 -2.78 -17.98
N GLU A 118 -13.21 -1.62 -18.46
CA GLU A 118 -14.31 -1.53 -19.35
C GLU A 118 -13.95 -2.07 -20.69
N ILE A 119 -14.72 -2.99 -21.17
CA ILE A 119 -14.53 -3.44 -22.47
C ILE A 119 -15.30 -2.58 -23.33
N ASN A 120 -14.67 -1.77 -24.08
CA ASN A 120 -15.33 -0.86 -24.79
C ASN A 120 -15.73 -1.39 -25.96
N GLN A 121 -16.71 -1.26 -26.31
CA GLN A 121 -17.11 -1.87 -27.40
C GLN A 121 -17.40 -1.02 -28.46
#